data_1e9e93c930df31b6612b938fd3ac7e13
#
_entry.id   1e9e93c930df31b6612b938fd3ac7e13
#
_cell.length_a   1.000
_cell.length_b   1.000
_cell.length_c   1.000
_cell.angle_alpha   90.00
_cell.angle_beta   90.00
_cell.angle_gamma   90.00
#
_symmetry.space_group_name_H-M   'P 1'
#
loop_
_entity.id
_entity.type
_entity.pdbx_description
1 polymer ?
#
loop_
_entity_poly.entity_id
_entity_poly.type
_entity_poly.pdbx_seq_one_letter_code
_entity_poly.pdbx_strand_id
1 'polypeptide(L)'
;MAGTLAAVVPAGMAGTGSAAPEIPGIVSADQVNSREFDVMVYSAAMGRPIPVRVLRAADPATPRPTLYLLNGSQGGPNESGWDAQTDAMAFLRDKTINVVMPIGGAGSYYTDWVHDDPVLGRNAWQTFLNEELPPVIERYLGASGKRALAGVSMSGTSVLNLAIAKPGFWHGVAAYSGCAQTSDPIGQEFVRITVENWSGARSVENMWGPRNGPLWRANDPLLNAEKLRGTALYLSSGSGIPAAPHDTPADRRVAEGRIPLPVQIAFGAPIEAAVRFCTVNLTNRLRELGIPVTFDDRPVGTHSWGYWEDDLHRSWPFLARTVGLG
;
A
#
# COMPACT_ATOMS: atom_id res chain seq x y z
N MET A 1 -35.45 23.21 -64.17
CA MET A 1 -34.27 23.83 -63.53
C MET A 1 -34.26 23.32 -62.09
N ALA A 2 -33.39 22.34 -61.83
CA ALA A 2 -33.26 21.73 -60.50
C ALA A 2 -31.96 22.26 -59.89
N GLY A 3 -32.03 23.03 -58.83
CA GLY A 3 -30.88 23.54 -58.09
C GLY A 3 -30.43 22.58 -57.01
N THR A 4 -29.21 22.09 -57.15
CA THR A 4 -28.56 21.21 -56.17
C THR A 4 -27.96 22.06 -55.04
N LEU A 5 -28.45 21.93 -53.81
CA LEU A 5 -27.80 22.48 -52.61
C LEU A 5 -26.69 21.54 -52.17
N ALA A 6 -25.47 21.99 -52.19
CA ALA A 6 -24.34 21.32 -51.60
C ALA A 6 -24.31 21.62 -50.09
N ALA A 7 -24.37 20.59 -49.27
CA ALA A 7 -24.17 20.69 -47.81
C ALA A 7 -22.68 20.80 -47.50
N VAL A 8 -22.28 21.89 -46.86
CA VAL A 8 -20.93 22.08 -46.29
C VAL A 8 -20.88 21.40 -44.94
N VAL A 9 -20.08 20.33 -44.83
CA VAL A 9 -19.75 19.66 -43.56
C VAL A 9 -18.63 20.46 -42.87
N PRO A 10 -18.80 20.94 -41.64
CA PRO A 10 -17.70 21.61 -40.94
C PRO A 10 -16.62 20.57 -40.56
N ALA A 11 -15.38 20.91 -40.91
CA ALA A 11 -14.21 20.14 -40.50
C ALA A 11 -14.13 20.08 -38.98
N GLY A 12 -14.16 18.85 -38.44
CA GLY A 12 -13.98 18.61 -37.02
C GLY A 12 -12.63 19.13 -36.55
N MET A 13 -12.66 19.94 -35.50
CA MET A 13 -11.45 20.32 -34.75
C MET A 13 -10.85 19.04 -34.18
N ALA A 14 -9.70 18.64 -34.68
CA ALA A 14 -8.84 17.67 -34.04
C ALA A 14 -8.43 18.25 -32.70
N GLY A 15 -8.94 17.67 -31.61
CA GLY A 15 -8.49 17.99 -30.27
C GLY A 15 -7.00 17.70 -30.19
N THR A 16 -6.21 18.71 -29.90
CA THR A 16 -4.80 18.57 -29.57
C THR A 16 -4.73 17.81 -28.25
N GLY A 17 -4.60 16.49 -28.33
CA GLY A 17 -4.27 15.69 -27.17
C GLY A 17 -2.97 16.21 -26.58
N SER A 18 -3.05 16.80 -25.39
CA SER A 18 -1.86 17.16 -24.63
C SER A 18 -1.05 15.89 -24.42
N ALA A 19 0.19 15.88 -24.91
CA ALA A 19 1.10 14.77 -24.63
C ALA A 19 1.22 14.61 -23.10
N ALA A 20 1.19 13.36 -22.63
CA ALA A 20 1.41 13.07 -21.23
C ALA A 20 2.76 13.64 -20.78
N PRO A 21 2.86 14.20 -19.56
CA PRO A 21 4.12 14.76 -19.09
C PRO A 21 5.20 13.68 -19.05
N GLU A 22 6.40 13.97 -19.54
CA GLU A 22 7.53 13.03 -19.55
C GLU A 22 8.17 12.86 -18.17
N ILE A 23 7.86 13.75 -17.23
CA ILE A 23 8.39 13.75 -15.85
C ILE A 23 7.25 13.60 -14.84
N PRO A 24 7.50 13.00 -13.66
CA PRO A 24 6.52 12.92 -12.59
C PRO A 24 5.99 14.29 -12.18
N GLY A 25 4.68 14.40 -12.00
CA GLY A 25 4.04 15.66 -11.64
C GLY A 25 2.56 15.49 -11.28
N ILE A 26 1.97 16.54 -10.68
CA ILE A 26 0.54 16.57 -10.41
C ILE A 26 -0.20 16.92 -11.69
N VAL A 27 -1.13 16.07 -12.08
CA VAL A 27 -2.02 16.25 -13.24
C VAL A 27 -3.29 17.01 -12.84
N SER A 28 -3.88 16.61 -11.70
CA SER A 28 -5.02 17.30 -11.09
C SER A 28 -5.01 17.13 -9.57
N ALA A 29 -5.71 18.04 -8.88
CA ALA A 29 -5.92 17.96 -7.44
C ALA A 29 -7.32 18.50 -7.13
N ASP A 30 -8.24 17.60 -6.86
CA ASP A 30 -9.63 17.88 -6.58
C ASP A 30 -9.85 17.89 -5.07
N GLN A 31 -10.41 19.00 -4.57
CA GLN A 31 -10.66 19.14 -3.13
C GLN A 31 -11.95 18.41 -2.75
N VAL A 32 -11.83 17.40 -1.88
CA VAL A 32 -12.96 16.64 -1.33
C VAL A 32 -13.59 17.38 -0.15
N ASN A 33 -12.75 17.92 0.73
CA ASN A 33 -13.15 18.81 1.83
C ASN A 33 -11.99 19.74 2.21
N SER A 34 -12.10 20.47 3.30
CA SER A 34 -11.08 21.49 3.67
C SER A 34 -9.65 20.97 3.78
N ARG A 35 -9.45 19.67 3.99
CA ARG A 35 -8.13 19.05 4.17
C ARG A 35 -7.89 17.78 3.37
N GLU A 36 -8.91 17.22 2.74
CA GLU A 36 -8.81 16.01 1.92
C GLU A 36 -8.86 16.37 0.46
N PHE A 37 -7.98 15.73 -0.32
CA PHE A 37 -7.81 15.96 -1.75
C PHE A 37 -7.64 14.62 -2.47
N ASP A 38 -8.25 14.51 -3.64
CA ASP A 38 -7.97 13.47 -4.61
C ASP A 38 -6.99 14.04 -5.64
N VAL A 39 -5.78 13.52 -5.64
CA VAL A 39 -4.67 14.04 -6.46
C VAL A 39 -4.30 12.99 -7.50
N MET A 40 -4.20 13.40 -8.76
CA MET A 40 -3.66 12.56 -9.83
C MET A 40 -2.19 12.89 -10.03
N VAL A 41 -1.32 11.92 -9.76
CA VAL A 41 0.14 12.06 -9.94
C VAL A 41 0.59 11.21 -11.11
N TYR A 42 1.18 11.85 -12.12
CA TYR A 42 1.72 11.12 -13.26
C TYR A 42 2.97 10.35 -12.87
N SER A 43 2.97 9.06 -13.16
CA SER A 43 4.15 8.19 -13.05
C SER A 43 4.78 8.03 -14.42
N ALA A 44 6.00 8.50 -14.60
CA ALA A 44 6.76 8.30 -15.83
C ALA A 44 7.14 6.81 -15.99
N ALA A 45 7.48 6.15 -14.89
CA ALA A 45 7.82 4.72 -14.88
C ALA A 45 6.65 3.84 -15.32
N MET A 46 5.40 4.21 -14.95
CA MET A 46 4.20 3.47 -15.35
C MET A 46 3.49 4.06 -16.59
N GLY A 47 3.89 5.24 -17.05
CA GLY A 47 3.31 5.91 -18.22
C GLY A 47 1.85 6.33 -18.05
N ARG A 48 1.40 6.55 -16.81
CA ARG A 48 -0.01 6.87 -16.50
C ARG A 48 -0.17 7.68 -15.22
N PRO A 49 -1.28 8.43 -15.07
CA PRO A 49 -1.66 9.04 -13.80
C PRO A 49 -2.04 7.97 -12.77
N ILE A 50 -1.61 8.18 -11.53
CA ILE A 50 -1.93 7.35 -10.36
C ILE A 50 -2.79 8.19 -9.41
N PRO A 51 -3.99 7.72 -9.04
CA PRO A 51 -4.81 8.39 -8.04
C PRO A 51 -4.14 8.26 -6.65
N VAL A 52 -4.14 9.37 -5.92
CA VAL A 52 -3.58 9.46 -4.57
C VAL A 52 -4.56 10.23 -3.70
N ARG A 53 -5.12 9.61 -2.68
CA ARG A 53 -5.89 10.32 -1.66
C ARG A 53 -4.94 10.94 -0.66
N VAL A 54 -5.18 12.21 -0.34
CA VAL A 54 -4.33 13.01 0.52
C VAL A 54 -5.14 13.62 1.65
N LEU A 55 -4.68 13.45 2.88
CA LEU A 55 -5.13 14.23 4.03
C LEU A 55 -4.01 15.19 4.42
N ARG A 56 -4.25 16.49 4.28
CA ARG A 56 -3.31 17.53 4.71
C ARG A 56 -3.38 17.70 6.22
N ALA A 57 -2.23 17.86 6.87
CA ALA A 57 -2.13 18.18 8.28
C ALA A 57 -2.92 19.43 8.65
N ALA A 58 -3.38 19.52 9.92
CA ALA A 58 -4.25 20.60 10.38
C ALA A 58 -3.62 22.00 10.28
N ASP A 59 -2.31 22.09 10.52
CA ASP A 59 -1.54 23.33 10.40
C ASP A 59 -0.60 23.26 9.17
N PRO A 60 -1.02 23.81 8.03
CA PRO A 60 -0.21 23.80 6.80
C PRO A 60 0.91 24.86 6.78
N ALA A 61 0.92 25.80 7.73
CA ALA A 61 1.95 26.84 7.81
C ALA A 61 3.29 26.31 8.31
N THR A 62 3.27 25.19 9.04
CA THR A 62 4.45 24.50 9.54
C THR A 62 4.68 23.23 8.72
N PRO A 63 5.89 23.00 8.13
CA PRO A 63 6.18 21.76 7.43
C PRO A 63 5.95 20.54 8.32
N ARG A 64 5.04 19.67 7.90
CA ARG A 64 4.64 18.48 8.67
C ARG A 64 5.18 17.21 8.03
N PRO A 65 5.45 16.15 8.81
CA PRO A 65 5.87 14.86 8.27
C PRO A 65 4.74 14.22 7.46
N THR A 66 5.07 13.17 6.72
CA THR A 66 4.13 12.44 5.87
C THR A 66 4.08 10.96 6.24
N LEU A 67 2.88 10.43 6.44
CA LEU A 67 2.60 9.00 6.50
C LEU A 67 2.12 8.54 5.11
N TYR A 68 2.84 7.60 4.52
CA TYR A 68 2.40 6.87 3.34
C TYR A 68 1.68 5.61 3.81
N LEU A 69 0.40 5.46 3.43
CA LEU A 69 -0.46 4.38 3.87
C LEU A 69 -0.87 3.52 2.67
N LEU A 70 -0.34 2.30 2.58
CA LEU A 70 -0.55 1.43 1.44
C LEU A 70 -1.70 0.45 1.68
N ASN A 71 -2.52 0.26 0.64
CA ASN A 71 -3.65 -0.67 0.65
C ASN A 71 -3.19 -2.13 0.48
N GLY A 72 -4.05 -3.07 0.86
CA GLY A 72 -3.85 -4.51 0.67
C GLY A 72 -3.91 -4.97 -0.79
N SER A 73 -4.17 -6.26 -1.00
CA SER A 73 -4.12 -6.90 -2.32
C SER A 73 -5.04 -6.30 -3.38
N GLN A 74 -6.13 -5.65 -2.99
CA GLN A 74 -7.06 -4.99 -3.92
C GLN A 74 -6.61 -3.59 -4.36
N GLY A 75 -5.61 -2.99 -3.72
CA GLY A 75 -5.09 -1.68 -4.09
C GLY A 75 -5.96 -0.47 -3.68
N GLY A 76 -7.10 -0.67 -3.01
CA GLY A 76 -7.93 0.39 -2.45
C GLY A 76 -9.08 0.94 -3.29
N PRO A 77 -9.28 0.62 -4.59
CA PRO A 77 -10.46 1.10 -5.30
C PRO A 77 -11.74 0.38 -4.83
N ASN A 78 -12.90 0.95 -5.17
CA ASN A 78 -14.20 0.33 -4.94
C ASN A 78 -14.43 -0.12 -3.48
N GLU A 79 -14.13 0.77 -2.53
CA GLU A 79 -14.31 0.54 -1.09
C GLU A 79 -13.45 -0.60 -0.50
N SER A 80 -12.36 -0.98 -1.17
CA SER A 80 -11.45 -2.03 -0.68
C SER A 80 -10.22 -1.49 0.09
N GLY A 81 -10.22 -0.21 0.45
CA GLY A 81 -9.10 0.47 1.07
C GLY A 81 -9.32 0.89 2.53
N TRP A 82 -8.29 1.47 3.09
CA TRP A 82 -8.27 2.03 4.45
C TRP A 82 -9.40 3.03 4.69
N ASP A 83 -9.69 3.88 3.72
CA ASP A 83 -10.69 4.94 3.81
C ASP A 83 -12.12 4.44 3.93
N ALA A 84 -12.43 3.31 3.31
CA ALA A 84 -13.76 2.73 3.33
C ALA A 84 -13.94 1.65 4.42
N GLN A 85 -12.87 0.88 4.67
CA GLN A 85 -12.93 -0.27 5.57
C GLN A 85 -12.64 0.08 7.03
N THR A 86 -12.04 1.25 7.30
CA THR A 86 -11.59 1.65 8.64
C THR A 86 -11.97 3.09 8.95
N ASP A 87 -11.69 3.53 10.16
CA ASP A 87 -11.74 4.93 10.57
C ASP A 87 -10.42 5.68 10.33
N ALA A 88 -9.48 5.10 9.58
CA ALA A 88 -8.12 5.61 9.44
C ALA A 88 -8.05 7.10 9.08
N MET A 89 -8.89 7.58 8.15
CA MET A 89 -8.91 8.98 7.75
C MET A 89 -9.44 9.88 8.89
N ALA A 90 -10.45 9.44 9.62
CA ALA A 90 -10.99 10.16 10.79
C ALA A 90 -9.98 10.17 11.93
N PHE A 91 -9.37 9.02 12.25
CA PHE A 91 -8.35 8.88 13.28
C PHE A 91 -7.12 9.74 13.01
N LEU A 92 -6.63 9.77 11.75
CA LEU A 92 -5.45 10.54 11.38
C LEU A 92 -5.72 12.05 11.20
N ARG A 93 -6.99 12.44 11.06
CA ARG A 93 -7.39 13.85 10.91
C ARG A 93 -6.96 14.70 12.10
N ASP A 94 -7.00 14.16 13.31
CA ASP A 94 -6.61 14.86 14.54
C ASP A 94 -5.10 14.83 14.81
N LYS A 95 -4.33 14.21 13.91
CA LYS A 95 -2.88 14.13 14.03
C LYS A 95 -2.21 15.22 13.18
N THR A 96 -1.05 15.69 13.64
CA THR A 96 -0.28 16.74 12.95
C THR A 96 0.62 16.16 11.87
N ILE A 97 0.04 15.31 11.01
CA ILE A 97 0.74 14.59 9.94
C ILE A 97 -0.04 14.70 8.62
N ASN A 98 0.67 14.76 7.51
CA ASN A 98 0.07 14.53 6.20
C ASN A 98 -0.10 13.03 5.98
N VAL A 99 -1.20 12.62 5.33
CA VAL A 99 -1.40 11.23 4.92
C VAL A 99 -1.46 11.18 3.40
N VAL A 100 -0.73 10.26 2.82
CA VAL A 100 -0.66 10.02 1.37
C VAL A 100 -1.00 8.56 1.14
N MET A 101 -2.13 8.30 0.49
CA MET A 101 -2.64 6.97 0.23
C MET A 101 -2.79 6.77 -1.28
N PRO A 102 -1.83 6.11 -1.95
CA PRO A 102 -1.96 5.74 -3.35
C PRO A 102 -3.10 4.73 -3.55
N ILE A 103 -3.87 4.92 -4.62
CA ILE A 103 -4.98 4.04 -5.01
C ILE A 103 -4.57 3.29 -6.27
N GLY A 104 -4.63 1.96 -6.21
CA GLY A 104 -4.21 1.06 -7.28
C GLY A 104 -3.13 0.08 -6.82
N GLY A 105 -2.53 -0.62 -7.78
CA GLY A 105 -1.52 -1.63 -7.47
C GLY A 105 -2.09 -2.95 -6.96
N ALA A 106 -3.31 -3.30 -7.37
CA ALA A 106 -3.88 -4.62 -7.05
C ALA A 106 -2.89 -5.72 -7.45
N GLY A 107 -2.60 -6.64 -6.53
CA GLY A 107 -1.67 -7.75 -6.73
C GLY A 107 -0.22 -7.38 -6.99
N SER A 108 0.15 -6.10 -7.00
CA SER A 108 1.45 -5.65 -7.49
C SER A 108 2.61 -5.89 -6.51
N TYR A 109 2.35 -6.20 -5.25
CA TYR A 109 3.34 -6.16 -4.16
C TYR A 109 4.10 -4.83 -4.09
N TYR A 110 3.55 -3.77 -4.73
CA TYR A 110 4.16 -2.45 -4.83
C TYR A 110 5.65 -2.49 -5.24
N THR A 111 5.95 -3.40 -6.19
CA THR A 111 7.30 -3.62 -6.75
C THR A 111 7.33 -3.30 -8.24
N ASP A 112 8.52 -3.25 -8.83
CA ASP A 112 8.69 -3.11 -10.26
C ASP A 112 8.67 -4.50 -10.91
N TRP A 113 7.75 -4.69 -11.84
CA TRP A 113 7.58 -5.96 -12.55
C TRP A 113 8.54 -6.06 -13.73
N VAL A 114 9.05 -7.25 -13.99
CA VAL A 114 9.97 -7.48 -15.13
C VAL A 114 9.26 -7.44 -16.48
N HIS A 115 7.96 -7.75 -16.49
CA HIS A 115 7.12 -7.70 -17.69
C HIS A 115 5.78 -7.04 -17.39
N ASP A 116 5.23 -6.34 -18.38
CA ASP A 116 3.86 -5.86 -18.34
C ASP A 116 2.90 -7.06 -18.33
N ASP A 117 1.92 -7.03 -17.42
CA ASP A 117 0.90 -8.08 -17.34
C ASP A 117 -0.28 -7.74 -18.24
N PRO A 118 -0.84 -8.68 -19.03
CA PRO A 118 -1.97 -8.38 -19.91
C PRO A 118 -3.25 -7.91 -19.20
N VAL A 119 -3.40 -8.21 -17.90
CA VAL A 119 -4.57 -7.84 -17.09
C VAL A 119 -4.26 -6.63 -16.20
N LEU A 120 -3.16 -6.69 -15.44
CA LEU A 120 -2.79 -5.65 -14.47
C LEU A 120 -1.94 -4.53 -15.08
N GLY A 121 -1.51 -4.68 -16.34
CA GLY A 121 -0.73 -3.68 -17.06
C GLY A 121 0.70 -3.52 -16.52
N ARG A 122 1.26 -2.35 -16.76
CA ARG A 122 2.61 -1.98 -16.32
C ARG A 122 2.63 -1.64 -14.85
N ASN A 123 3.51 -2.31 -14.10
CA ASN A 123 3.72 -2.12 -12.68
C ASN A 123 5.18 -1.72 -12.41
N ALA A 124 5.40 -0.47 -12.02
CA ALA A 124 6.67 0.10 -11.58
C ALA A 124 6.45 0.85 -10.25
N TRP A 125 5.82 0.15 -9.30
CA TRP A 125 5.36 0.75 -8.06
C TRP A 125 6.51 1.08 -7.10
N GLN A 126 7.59 0.30 -7.09
CA GLN A 126 8.75 0.61 -6.26
C GLN A 126 9.40 1.91 -6.71
N THR A 127 9.59 2.08 -8.02
CA THR A 127 10.08 3.35 -8.59
C THR A 127 9.12 4.48 -8.26
N PHE A 128 7.81 4.30 -8.45
CA PHE A 128 6.82 5.33 -8.15
C PHE A 128 6.87 5.77 -6.67
N LEU A 129 6.86 4.83 -5.74
CA LEU A 129 6.77 5.10 -4.30
C LEU A 129 8.09 5.59 -3.69
N ASN A 130 9.23 5.14 -4.21
CA ASN A 130 10.53 5.53 -3.68
C ASN A 130 11.15 6.74 -4.38
N GLU A 131 10.82 6.99 -5.68
CA GLU A 131 11.52 8.00 -6.48
C GLU A 131 10.60 9.09 -7.03
N GLU A 132 9.38 8.74 -7.51
CA GLU A 132 8.55 9.69 -8.23
C GLU A 132 7.55 10.43 -7.33
N LEU A 133 6.76 9.70 -6.54
CA LEU A 133 5.68 10.26 -5.71
C LEU A 133 6.20 11.19 -4.60
N PRO A 134 7.22 10.83 -3.79
CA PRO A 134 7.60 11.64 -2.63
C PRO A 134 8.03 13.07 -2.99
N PRO A 135 8.93 13.32 -3.95
CA PRO A 135 9.34 14.69 -4.27
C PRO A 135 8.21 15.55 -4.84
N VAL A 136 7.25 14.93 -5.52
CA VAL A 136 6.09 15.64 -6.10
C VAL A 136 5.08 16.00 -5.03
N ILE A 137 4.63 15.00 -4.26
CA ILE A 137 3.55 15.19 -3.29
C ILE A 137 4.00 15.98 -2.06
N GLU A 138 5.24 15.81 -1.60
CA GLU A 138 5.78 16.53 -0.47
C GLU A 138 6.00 18.02 -0.79
N ARG A 139 6.38 18.35 -2.01
CA ARG A 139 6.42 19.74 -2.47
C ARG A 139 5.03 20.37 -2.48
N TYR A 140 4.04 19.65 -2.97
CA TYR A 140 2.63 20.08 -2.99
C TYR A 140 2.09 20.34 -1.57
N LEU A 141 2.50 19.51 -0.60
CA LEU A 141 2.07 19.62 0.79
C LEU A 141 2.91 20.59 1.62
N GLY A 142 4.06 21.03 1.15
CA GLY A 142 5.04 21.74 1.98
C GLY A 142 5.56 20.88 3.12
N ALA A 143 5.77 19.58 2.87
CA ALA A 143 6.11 18.62 3.89
C ALA A 143 7.55 18.76 4.41
N SER A 144 7.81 18.25 5.62
CA SER A 144 9.11 18.37 6.31
C SER A 144 10.20 17.43 5.76
N GLY A 145 9.85 16.50 4.87
CA GLY A 145 10.75 15.44 4.42
C GLY A 145 10.91 14.26 5.38
N LYS A 146 10.28 14.29 6.56
CA LYS A 146 10.19 13.13 7.46
C LYS A 146 9.07 12.22 7.00
N ARG A 147 9.37 10.92 6.84
CA ARG A 147 8.47 9.93 6.19
C ARG A 147 8.27 8.72 7.08
N ALA A 148 7.01 8.37 7.31
CA ALA A 148 6.63 7.05 7.80
C ALA A 148 5.89 6.28 6.70
N LEU A 149 5.99 4.95 6.75
CA LEU A 149 5.37 4.06 5.77
C LEU A 149 4.60 2.97 6.52
N ALA A 150 3.35 2.75 6.17
CA ALA A 150 2.55 1.68 6.74
C ALA A 150 1.80 0.91 5.65
N GLY A 151 1.63 -0.39 5.84
CA GLY A 151 0.93 -1.24 4.89
C GLY A 151 0.36 -2.50 5.53
N VAL A 152 -0.64 -3.09 4.87
CA VAL A 152 -1.45 -4.19 5.36
C VAL A 152 -1.44 -5.36 4.38
N SER A 153 -1.41 -6.60 4.89
CA SER A 153 -1.52 -7.80 4.05
C SER A 153 -0.40 -7.81 2.99
N MET A 154 -0.74 -7.85 1.71
CA MET A 154 0.22 -7.73 0.62
C MET A 154 1.19 -6.55 0.81
N SER A 155 0.66 -5.38 1.14
CA SER A 155 1.52 -4.21 1.34
C SER A 155 2.29 -4.22 2.66
N GLY A 156 1.88 -5.02 3.65
CA GLY A 156 2.68 -5.30 4.84
C GLY A 156 4.05 -5.93 4.49
N THR A 157 4.09 -6.79 3.47
CA THR A 157 5.35 -7.27 2.87
C THR A 157 6.05 -6.16 2.08
N SER A 158 5.28 -5.40 1.30
CA SER A 158 5.82 -4.39 0.39
C SER A 158 6.52 -3.25 1.09
N VAL A 159 6.00 -2.78 2.25
CA VAL A 159 6.63 -1.67 3.00
C VAL A 159 8.03 -2.03 3.49
N LEU A 160 8.26 -3.31 3.81
CA LEU A 160 9.59 -3.81 4.16
C LEU A 160 10.51 -3.82 2.93
N ASN A 161 10.03 -4.29 1.78
CA ASN A 161 10.80 -4.30 0.53
C ASN A 161 11.13 -2.88 0.03
N LEU A 162 10.19 -1.94 0.17
CA LEU A 162 10.45 -0.52 -0.16
C LEU A 162 11.55 0.07 0.71
N ALA A 163 11.58 -0.26 2.01
CA ALA A 163 12.65 0.17 2.91
C ALA A 163 13.99 -0.51 2.61
N ILE A 164 13.98 -1.78 2.25
CA ILE A 164 15.14 -2.55 1.83
C ILE A 164 15.75 -1.99 0.53
N ALA A 165 14.90 -1.60 -0.42
CA ALA A 165 15.33 -1.04 -1.70
C ALA A 165 15.94 0.36 -1.56
N LYS A 166 15.54 1.13 -0.54
CA LYS A 166 16.04 2.50 -0.29
C LYS A 166 16.35 2.72 1.19
N PRO A 167 17.44 2.16 1.70
CA PRO A 167 17.81 2.28 3.11
C PRO A 167 17.94 3.74 3.58
N GLY A 168 17.40 4.04 4.76
CA GLY A 168 17.43 5.38 5.35
C GLY A 168 16.41 6.38 4.78
N PHE A 169 15.65 6.02 3.75
CA PHE A 169 14.64 6.90 3.16
C PHE A 169 13.36 6.96 4.01
N TRP A 170 12.93 5.84 4.55
CA TRP A 170 11.78 5.69 5.43
C TRP A 170 12.24 5.67 6.89
N HIS A 171 11.79 6.64 7.69
CA HIS A 171 12.21 6.79 9.09
C HIS A 171 11.55 5.75 10.01
N GLY A 172 10.30 5.42 9.73
CA GLY A 172 9.56 4.38 10.42
C GLY A 172 8.70 3.57 9.45
N VAL A 173 8.65 2.26 9.66
CA VAL A 173 7.88 1.31 8.86
C VAL A 173 6.99 0.47 9.75
N ALA A 174 5.71 0.42 9.44
CA ALA A 174 4.74 -0.45 10.10
C ALA A 174 4.18 -1.47 9.09
N ALA A 175 4.36 -2.74 9.34
CA ALA A 175 3.89 -3.85 8.53
C ALA A 175 2.82 -4.63 9.29
N TYR A 176 1.58 -4.54 8.84
CA TYR A 176 0.45 -5.22 9.46
C TYR A 176 0.08 -6.47 8.66
N SER A 177 0.15 -7.62 9.30
CA SER A 177 -0.22 -8.91 8.72
C SER A 177 0.40 -9.18 7.34
N GLY A 178 1.69 -8.86 7.15
CA GLY A 178 2.44 -9.12 5.93
C GLY A 178 3.35 -10.34 6.09
N CYS A 179 3.32 -11.30 5.14
CA CYS A 179 4.30 -12.40 5.13
C CYS A 179 5.64 -11.92 4.56
N ALA A 180 6.64 -11.79 5.40
CA ALA A 180 7.97 -11.29 5.06
C ALA A 180 8.92 -12.36 4.48
N GLN A 181 8.41 -13.50 4.05
CA GLN A 181 9.14 -14.66 3.59
C GLN A 181 8.53 -15.09 2.25
N THR A 182 9.03 -14.51 1.16
CA THR A 182 8.42 -14.62 -0.17
C THR A 182 9.10 -15.62 -1.08
N SER A 183 10.36 -16.00 -0.78
CA SER A 183 11.19 -16.78 -1.72
C SER A 183 11.23 -18.28 -1.40
N ASP A 184 10.73 -18.73 -0.24
CA ASP A 184 10.57 -20.15 0.04
C ASP A 184 9.30 -20.72 -0.65
N PRO A 185 9.17 -22.07 -0.78
CA PRO A 185 8.07 -22.66 -1.52
C PRO A 185 6.68 -22.27 -1.03
N ILE A 186 6.49 -22.06 0.29
CA ILE A 186 5.20 -21.65 0.87
C ILE A 186 4.94 -20.18 0.59
N GLY A 187 5.94 -19.33 0.79
CA GLY A 187 5.85 -17.91 0.51
C GLY A 187 5.59 -17.63 -0.97
N GLN A 188 6.27 -18.35 -1.87
CA GLN A 188 6.00 -18.26 -3.31
C GLN A 188 4.55 -18.59 -3.67
N GLU A 189 3.96 -19.57 -2.99
CA GLU A 189 2.57 -19.95 -3.23
C GLU A 189 1.59 -18.88 -2.71
N PHE A 190 1.84 -18.27 -1.55
CA PHE A 190 1.05 -17.14 -1.07
C PHE A 190 1.12 -15.95 -2.03
N VAL A 191 2.30 -15.63 -2.52
CA VAL A 191 2.49 -14.57 -3.53
C VAL A 191 1.71 -14.91 -4.80
N ARG A 192 1.81 -16.14 -5.32
CA ARG A 192 1.08 -16.57 -6.51
C ARG A 192 -0.44 -16.46 -6.33
N ILE A 193 -0.98 -16.94 -5.20
CA ILE A 193 -2.41 -16.86 -4.90
C ILE A 193 -2.87 -15.39 -4.87
N THR A 194 -2.10 -14.52 -4.23
CA THR A 194 -2.42 -13.10 -4.16
C THR A 194 -2.41 -12.45 -5.55
N VAL A 195 -1.39 -12.71 -6.33
CA VAL A 195 -1.16 -12.07 -7.64
C VAL A 195 -2.10 -12.62 -8.70
N GLU A 196 -2.19 -13.95 -8.83
CA GLU A 196 -2.97 -14.59 -9.89
C GLU A 196 -4.44 -14.80 -9.50
N ASN A 197 -4.70 -15.44 -8.35
CA ASN A 197 -6.06 -15.84 -8.01
C ASN A 197 -6.92 -14.69 -7.47
N TRP A 198 -6.36 -13.81 -6.64
CA TRP A 198 -7.14 -12.72 -6.04
C TRP A 198 -7.12 -11.45 -6.86
N SER A 199 -6.00 -11.17 -7.53
CA SER A 199 -5.86 -9.92 -8.30
C SER A 199 -5.96 -10.12 -9.81
N GLY A 200 -5.98 -11.36 -10.29
CA GLY A 200 -6.28 -11.71 -11.67
C GLY A 200 -5.11 -11.53 -12.65
N ALA A 201 -3.88 -11.37 -12.18
CA ALA A 201 -2.72 -11.33 -13.05
C ALA A 201 -2.62 -12.61 -13.91
N ARG A 202 -2.10 -12.47 -15.10
CA ARG A 202 -1.90 -13.60 -16.01
C ARG A 202 -0.86 -14.59 -15.49
N SER A 203 0.22 -14.07 -14.89
CA SER A 203 1.28 -14.90 -14.30
C SER A 203 2.07 -14.09 -13.27
N VAL A 204 2.35 -14.73 -12.14
CA VAL A 204 3.25 -14.19 -11.11
C VAL A 204 4.68 -14.02 -11.63
N GLU A 205 5.07 -14.75 -12.68
CA GLU A 205 6.39 -14.62 -13.31
C GLU A 205 6.58 -13.28 -14.02
N ASN A 206 5.49 -12.58 -14.38
CA ASN A 206 5.58 -11.21 -14.89
C ASN A 206 6.10 -10.24 -13.82
N MET A 207 5.96 -10.58 -12.54
CA MET A 207 6.42 -9.76 -11.41
C MET A 207 7.92 -9.93 -11.16
N TRP A 208 8.39 -11.14 -10.84
CA TRP A 208 9.76 -11.37 -10.41
C TRP A 208 10.49 -12.46 -11.24
N GLY A 209 9.97 -12.77 -12.42
CA GLY A 209 10.52 -13.83 -13.28
C GLY A 209 10.25 -15.23 -12.74
N PRO A 210 10.94 -16.25 -13.28
CA PRO A 210 10.75 -17.63 -12.89
C PRO A 210 10.88 -17.86 -11.40
N ARG A 211 10.08 -18.78 -10.84
CA ARG A 211 10.17 -19.18 -9.43
C ARG A 211 11.61 -19.60 -9.09
N ASN A 212 12.05 -19.30 -7.89
CA ASN A 212 13.44 -19.49 -7.42
C ASN A 212 14.47 -18.60 -8.12
N GLY A 213 14.05 -17.67 -8.99
CA GLY A 213 14.93 -16.69 -9.60
C GLY A 213 15.50 -15.68 -8.61
N PRO A 214 16.51 -14.90 -9.02
CA PRO A 214 17.21 -13.97 -8.12
C PRO A 214 16.30 -12.85 -7.60
N LEU A 215 15.27 -12.44 -8.36
CA LEU A 215 14.36 -11.36 -7.91
C LEU A 215 13.41 -11.82 -6.81
N TRP A 216 13.05 -13.09 -6.74
CA TRP A 216 12.32 -13.63 -5.60
C TRP A 216 13.11 -13.46 -4.30
N ARG A 217 14.39 -13.79 -4.34
CA ARG A 217 15.30 -13.61 -3.19
C ARG A 217 15.59 -12.13 -2.88
N ALA A 218 15.66 -11.29 -3.90
CA ALA A 218 15.86 -9.85 -3.74
C ALA A 218 14.67 -9.16 -3.07
N ASN A 219 13.45 -9.68 -3.29
CA ASN A 219 12.20 -9.19 -2.73
C ASN A 219 11.70 -9.99 -1.51
N ASP A 220 12.61 -10.67 -0.82
CA ASP A 220 12.32 -11.42 0.40
C ASP A 220 12.87 -10.67 1.62
N PRO A 221 12.00 -10.05 2.44
CA PRO A 221 12.45 -9.28 3.60
C PRO A 221 13.20 -10.10 4.64
N LEU A 222 12.90 -11.39 4.80
CA LEU A 222 13.61 -12.26 5.74
C LEU A 222 15.08 -12.43 5.32
N LEU A 223 15.32 -12.69 4.03
CA LEU A 223 16.68 -12.86 3.50
C LEU A 223 17.47 -11.54 3.48
N ASN A 224 16.78 -10.41 3.31
CA ASN A 224 17.37 -9.08 3.21
C ASN A 224 17.23 -8.27 4.51
N ALA A 225 16.91 -8.89 5.63
CA ALA A 225 16.63 -8.23 6.91
C ALA A 225 17.74 -7.28 7.37
N GLU A 226 19.01 -7.57 7.06
CA GLU A 226 20.13 -6.70 7.43
C GLU A 226 20.04 -5.30 6.82
N LYS A 227 19.44 -5.15 5.64
CA LYS A 227 19.24 -3.85 4.97
C LYS A 227 18.21 -2.95 5.68
N LEU A 228 17.45 -3.51 6.63
CA LEU A 228 16.52 -2.75 7.48
C LEU A 228 17.21 -2.05 8.66
N ARG A 229 18.52 -2.22 8.82
CA ARG A 229 19.29 -1.56 9.86
C ARG A 229 19.17 -0.03 9.75
N GLY A 230 18.84 0.62 10.87
CA GLY A 230 18.60 2.06 10.93
C GLY A 230 17.17 2.50 10.62
N THR A 231 16.30 1.59 10.14
CA THR A 231 14.86 1.85 10.00
C THR A 231 14.16 1.42 11.28
N ALA A 232 13.31 2.27 11.85
CA ALA A 232 12.47 1.89 12.99
C ALA A 232 11.33 0.98 12.49
N LEU A 233 11.15 -0.19 13.12
CA LEU A 233 10.26 -1.24 12.64
C LEU A 233 9.16 -1.58 13.65
N TYR A 234 7.92 -1.57 13.19
CA TYR A 234 6.75 -2.10 13.88
C TYR A 234 6.12 -3.20 13.02
N LEU A 235 5.98 -4.39 13.59
CA LEU A 235 5.32 -5.52 12.94
C LEU A 235 4.11 -5.93 13.77
N SER A 236 3.03 -6.34 13.13
CA SER A 236 1.88 -6.93 13.82
C SER A 236 1.32 -8.13 13.05
N SER A 237 0.79 -9.10 13.79
CA SER A 237 -0.02 -10.19 13.26
C SER A 237 -0.86 -10.83 14.35
N GLY A 238 -1.99 -11.41 13.97
CA GLY A 238 -2.82 -12.24 14.83
C GLY A 238 -2.46 -13.72 14.72
N SER A 239 -3.05 -14.55 15.61
CA SER A 239 -2.82 -15.99 15.61
C SER A 239 -3.65 -16.76 14.58
N GLY A 240 -4.64 -16.14 13.95
CA GLY A 240 -5.66 -16.80 13.14
C GLY A 240 -6.85 -17.31 13.95
N ILE A 241 -6.82 -17.24 15.28
CA ILE A 241 -7.96 -17.65 16.13
C ILE A 241 -9.03 -16.54 16.08
N PRO A 242 -10.24 -16.83 15.56
CA PRO A 242 -11.31 -15.85 15.53
C PRO A 242 -11.71 -15.36 16.93
N ALA A 243 -11.96 -14.06 17.08
CA ALA A 243 -12.35 -13.48 18.35
C ALA A 243 -13.20 -12.21 18.21
N ALA A 244 -13.96 -11.90 19.26
CA ALA A 244 -14.60 -10.59 19.40
C ALA A 244 -13.55 -9.48 19.58
N PRO A 245 -13.86 -8.24 19.13
CA PRO A 245 -15.14 -7.84 18.52
C PRO A 245 -15.22 -8.11 17.01
N HIS A 246 -14.09 -8.35 16.31
CA HIS A 246 -14.01 -8.24 14.85
C HIS A 246 -14.49 -9.49 14.10
N ASP A 247 -14.42 -10.68 14.72
CA ASP A 247 -14.89 -11.93 14.11
C ASP A 247 -16.28 -12.30 14.63
N THR A 248 -17.19 -11.34 14.64
CA THR A 248 -18.57 -11.51 15.12
C THR A 248 -19.58 -10.80 14.18
N PRO A 249 -20.89 -11.17 14.26
CA PRO A 249 -21.94 -10.45 13.52
C PRO A 249 -22.06 -8.96 13.89
N ALA A 250 -21.51 -8.55 15.04
CA ALA A 250 -21.55 -7.17 15.52
C ALA A 250 -20.42 -6.30 14.92
N ASP A 251 -19.42 -6.89 14.30
CA ASP A 251 -18.42 -6.09 13.57
C ASP A 251 -19.10 -5.26 12.49
N ARG A 252 -18.76 -3.99 12.41
CA ARG A 252 -19.37 -3.02 11.48
C ARG A 252 -19.38 -3.53 10.04
N ARG A 253 -18.29 -4.12 9.58
CA ARG A 253 -18.11 -4.57 8.19
C ARG A 253 -18.95 -5.80 7.88
N VAL A 254 -19.13 -6.66 8.86
CA VAL A 254 -20.01 -7.84 8.77
C VAL A 254 -21.48 -7.38 8.82
N ALA A 255 -21.83 -6.49 9.75
CA ALA A 255 -23.18 -5.97 9.90
C ALA A 255 -23.65 -5.17 8.67
N GLU A 256 -22.76 -4.45 8.01
CA GLU A 256 -23.01 -3.72 6.76
C GLU A 256 -22.96 -4.62 5.50
N GLY A 257 -22.68 -5.90 5.66
CA GLY A 257 -22.62 -6.85 4.53
C GLY A 257 -21.40 -6.71 3.62
N ARG A 258 -20.36 -6.00 4.07
CA ARG A 258 -19.11 -5.79 3.28
C ARG A 258 -18.33 -7.10 3.11
N ILE A 259 -18.35 -7.96 4.13
CA ILE A 259 -17.79 -9.30 4.07
C ILE A 259 -18.68 -10.25 4.88
N PRO A 260 -19.07 -11.42 4.34
CA PRO A 260 -19.76 -12.45 5.10
C PRO A 260 -18.84 -13.03 6.18
N LEU A 261 -19.29 -13.06 7.44
CA LEU A 261 -18.51 -13.59 8.56
C LEU A 261 -17.95 -14.99 8.32
N PRO A 262 -18.69 -15.97 7.78
CA PRO A 262 -18.12 -17.27 7.47
C PRO A 262 -16.94 -17.22 6.49
N VAL A 263 -16.99 -16.32 5.51
CA VAL A 263 -15.90 -16.10 4.54
C VAL A 263 -14.69 -15.48 5.23
N GLN A 264 -14.90 -14.44 6.05
CA GLN A 264 -13.83 -13.82 6.84
C GLN A 264 -13.11 -14.86 7.71
N ILE A 265 -13.83 -15.72 8.42
CA ILE A 265 -13.26 -16.74 9.28
C ILE A 265 -12.58 -17.84 8.45
N ALA A 266 -13.27 -18.40 7.43
CA ALA A 266 -12.76 -19.55 6.68
C ALA A 266 -11.48 -19.26 5.92
N PHE A 267 -11.33 -18.04 5.39
CA PHE A 267 -10.12 -17.61 4.67
C PHE A 267 -9.16 -16.83 5.56
N GLY A 268 -9.66 -15.93 6.40
CA GLY A 268 -8.82 -15.06 7.20
C GLY A 268 -8.06 -15.79 8.30
N ALA A 269 -8.65 -16.82 8.91
CA ALA A 269 -7.99 -17.58 9.98
C ALA A 269 -6.70 -18.29 9.50
N PRO A 270 -6.73 -19.13 8.45
CA PRO A 270 -5.52 -19.83 8.00
C PRO A 270 -4.49 -18.85 7.39
N ILE A 271 -4.92 -17.79 6.73
CA ILE A 271 -4.02 -16.78 6.19
C ILE A 271 -3.26 -16.09 7.32
N GLU A 272 -3.96 -15.63 8.35
CA GLU A 272 -3.32 -14.91 9.47
C GLU A 272 -2.36 -15.80 10.25
N ALA A 273 -2.72 -17.09 10.49
CA ALA A 273 -1.82 -18.05 11.12
C ALA A 273 -0.51 -18.22 10.32
N ALA A 274 -0.61 -18.30 8.99
CA ALA A 274 0.55 -18.40 8.13
C ALA A 274 1.37 -17.09 8.09
N VAL A 275 0.71 -15.94 8.05
CA VAL A 275 1.36 -14.62 8.14
C VAL A 275 2.10 -14.46 9.46
N ARG A 276 1.50 -14.89 10.57
CA ARG A 276 2.16 -14.87 11.88
C ARG A 276 3.45 -15.70 11.88
N PHE A 277 3.44 -16.87 11.26
CA PHE A 277 4.66 -17.68 11.11
C PHE A 277 5.77 -16.90 10.41
N CYS A 278 5.48 -16.25 9.28
CA CYS A 278 6.43 -15.40 8.55
C CYS A 278 6.93 -14.23 9.43
N THR A 279 6.02 -13.58 10.17
CA THR A 279 6.34 -12.41 11.00
C THR A 279 7.24 -12.78 12.18
N VAL A 280 6.98 -13.93 12.80
CA VAL A 280 7.84 -14.48 13.88
C VAL A 280 9.24 -14.78 13.34
N ASN A 281 9.36 -15.39 12.16
CA ASN A 281 10.66 -15.69 11.54
C ASN A 281 11.46 -14.41 11.28
N LEU A 282 10.82 -13.38 10.68
CA LEU A 282 11.48 -12.09 10.47
C LEU A 282 11.87 -11.44 11.80
N THR A 283 10.99 -11.44 12.79
CA THR A 283 11.26 -10.88 14.12
C THR A 283 12.49 -11.52 14.77
N ASN A 284 12.58 -12.85 14.71
CA ASN A 284 13.73 -13.58 15.21
C ASN A 284 15.01 -13.22 14.43
N ARG A 285 14.92 -13.17 13.12
CA ARG A 285 16.05 -12.77 12.27
C ARG A 285 16.56 -11.36 12.57
N LEU A 286 15.65 -10.40 12.76
CA LEU A 286 16.02 -9.03 13.14
C LEU A 286 16.72 -9.00 14.51
N ARG A 287 16.22 -9.76 15.48
CA ARG A 287 16.84 -9.87 16.82
C ARG A 287 18.24 -10.51 16.76
N GLU A 288 18.42 -11.57 15.96
CA GLU A 288 19.74 -12.18 15.72
C GLU A 288 20.75 -11.18 15.14
N LEU A 289 20.27 -10.30 14.25
CA LEU A 289 21.08 -9.24 13.62
C LEU A 289 21.30 -8.03 14.55
N GLY A 290 20.72 -8.01 15.75
CA GLY A 290 20.74 -6.85 16.65
C GLY A 290 20.01 -5.63 16.08
N ILE A 291 18.96 -5.85 15.25
CA ILE A 291 18.12 -4.78 14.69
C ILE A 291 16.87 -4.66 15.57
N PRO A 292 16.65 -3.49 16.21
CA PRO A 292 15.47 -3.28 17.04
C PRO A 292 14.17 -3.40 16.25
N VAL A 293 13.21 -4.12 16.81
CA VAL A 293 11.87 -4.28 16.24
C VAL A 293 10.81 -4.32 17.35
N THR A 294 9.72 -3.61 17.14
CA THR A 294 8.50 -3.76 17.95
C THR A 294 7.61 -4.79 17.24
N PHE A 295 7.25 -5.86 17.93
CA PHE A 295 6.34 -6.86 17.41
C PHE A 295 5.11 -6.98 18.32
N ASP A 296 3.95 -6.60 17.77
CA ASP A 296 2.63 -6.77 18.37
C ASP A 296 2.07 -8.15 17.96
N ASP A 297 2.39 -9.17 18.73
CA ASP A 297 1.96 -10.56 18.52
C ASP A 297 0.61 -10.77 19.20
N ARG A 298 -0.49 -10.61 18.45
CA ARG A 298 -1.83 -10.78 19.01
C ARG A 298 -2.16 -12.25 19.24
N PRO A 299 -2.67 -12.61 20.43
CA PRO A 299 -3.03 -14.00 20.73
C PRO A 299 -4.25 -14.50 19.96
N VAL A 300 -5.03 -13.59 19.37
CA VAL A 300 -6.23 -13.84 18.56
C VAL A 300 -6.22 -12.96 17.31
N GLY A 301 -7.16 -13.19 16.42
CA GLY A 301 -7.43 -12.34 15.26
C GLY A 301 -7.20 -13.04 13.93
N THR A 302 -8.16 -12.84 13.03
CA THR A 302 -8.10 -13.28 11.64
C THR A 302 -7.51 -12.22 10.73
N HIS A 303 -7.31 -12.53 9.45
CA HIS A 303 -6.80 -11.62 8.43
C HIS A 303 -7.91 -10.68 7.97
N SER A 304 -8.22 -9.65 8.76
CA SER A 304 -9.38 -8.78 8.50
C SER A 304 -9.19 -7.34 8.96
N TRP A 305 -9.95 -6.43 8.33
CA TRP A 305 -9.84 -4.99 8.47
C TRP A 305 -10.03 -4.48 9.90
N GLY A 306 -10.82 -5.14 10.73
CA GLY A 306 -11.01 -4.73 12.12
C GLY A 306 -9.72 -4.76 12.92
N TYR A 307 -8.95 -5.80 12.77
CA TYR A 307 -7.65 -5.93 13.44
C TYR A 307 -6.62 -4.94 12.88
N TRP A 308 -6.66 -4.63 11.59
CA TRP A 308 -5.75 -3.66 10.99
C TRP A 308 -6.08 -2.22 11.37
N GLU A 309 -7.36 -1.90 11.58
CA GLU A 309 -7.78 -0.63 12.19
C GLU A 309 -7.15 -0.47 13.57
N ASP A 310 -7.26 -1.50 14.43
CA ASP A 310 -6.63 -1.52 15.73
C ASP A 310 -5.10 -1.44 15.65
N ASP A 311 -4.48 -2.10 14.66
CA ASP A 311 -3.03 -2.06 14.46
C ASP A 311 -2.54 -0.66 14.09
N LEU A 312 -3.27 0.06 13.24
CA LEU A 312 -2.96 1.45 12.92
C LEU A 312 -3.01 2.33 14.18
N HIS A 313 -4.05 2.17 15.00
CA HIS A 313 -4.21 2.92 16.25
C HIS A 313 -3.08 2.61 17.24
N ARG A 314 -2.76 1.33 17.46
CA ARG A 314 -1.70 0.90 18.39
C ARG A 314 -0.31 1.30 17.93
N SER A 315 -0.04 1.25 16.63
CA SER A 315 1.27 1.62 16.07
C SER A 315 1.47 3.13 15.96
N TRP A 316 0.41 3.94 16.03
CA TRP A 316 0.50 5.39 15.85
C TRP A 316 1.54 6.05 16.78
N PRO A 317 1.58 5.80 18.10
CA PRO A 317 2.59 6.43 18.97
C PRO A 317 4.03 6.07 18.57
N PHE A 318 4.23 4.88 18.00
CA PHE A 318 5.51 4.47 17.46
C PHE A 318 5.84 5.25 16.19
N LEU A 319 4.95 5.25 15.19
CA LEU A 319 5.14 5.96 13.93
C LEU A 319 5.35 7.46 14.15
N ALA A 320 4.56 8.08 15.03
CA ALA A 320 4.67 9.49 15.36
C ALA A 320 6.09 9.86 15.85
N ARG A 321 6.65 9.08 16.78
CA ARG A 321 8.02 9.30 17.27
C ARG A 321 9.08 9.22 16.18
N THR A 322 8.93 8.31 15.20
CA THR A 322 9.93 8.13 14.13
C THR A 322 10.03 9.35 13.21
N VAL A 323 8.99 10.16 13.15
CA VAL A 323 8.94 11.37 12.32
C VAL A 323 8.99 12.67 13.14
N GLY A 324 9.27 12.57 14.43
CA GLY A 324 9.44 13.72 15.32
C GLY A 324 8.12 14.33 15.82
N LEU A 325 7.06 13.55 15.87
CA LEU A 325 5.79 13.88 16.52
C LEU A 325 5.72 13.08 17.82
N GLY A 326 5.99 13.71 18.95
CA GLY A 326 5.98 13.04 20.26
C GLY A 326 6.16 14.01 21.38
#